data_12fecbf01ea67bf9d95df1a0923120e3
#
_entry.id   12fecbf01ea67bf9d95df1a0923120e3
#
_cell.length_a   1.000
_cell.length_b   1.000
_cell.length_c   1.000
_cell.angle_alpha   90.00
_cell.angle_beta   90.00
_cell.angle_gamma   90.00
#
_symmetry.space_group_name_H-M   'P 1'
#
loop_
_entity.id
_entity.type
_entity.pdbx_description
1 polymer ?
#
loop_
_entity_poly.entity_id
_entity_poly.type
_entity_poly.pdbx_seq_one_letter_code
_entity_poly.pdbx_strand_id
1 'polypeptide(L)'
;GLGSYIIDIHDGGGAGTIVKKVPPYGLPYGVTVSADIDNLMLTGRCVSVDSVVMSSLRVMPTCMVLGEGAGTAAAMAVKKKILPADVNVKQLRKKLVENGVLDCRDVEVFT
;
A
#
# COMPACT_ATOMS: atom_id res chain seq x y z
N GLY A 1 3.00 4.82 -2.95
CA GLY A 1 3.79 3.72 -3.49
C GLY A 1 3.03 2.90 -4.52
N LEU A 2 3.69 1.98 -5.16
CA LEU A 2 3.19 1.16 -6.26
C LEU A 2 3.17 -0.33 -5.90
N GLY A 3 2.10 -1.02 -6.29
CA GLY A 3 2.04 -2.45 -6.43
C GLY A 3 2.03 -2.84 -7.91
N SER A 4 2.60 -3.97 -8.27
CA SER A 4 2.69 -4.42 -9.67
C SER A 4 2.67 -5.93 -9.84
N TYR A 5 2.35 -6.67 -8.79
CA TYR A 5 2.27 -8.12 -8.86
C TYR A 5 0.95 -8.58 -9.46
N ILE A 6 0.97 -9.73 -10.13
CA ILE A 6 -0.23 -10.35 -10.71
C ILE A 6 -1.30 -10.65 -9.63
N ILE A 7 -2.55 -10.72 -10.04
CA ILE A 7 -3.60 -11.37 -9.24
C ILE A 7 -3.33 -12.87 -9.30
N ASP A 8 -3.10 -13.48 -8.13
CA ASP A 8 -2.74 -14.89 -7.98
C ASP A 8 -3.62 -15.51 -6.89
N ILE A 9 -4.74 -16.10 -7.32
CA ILE A 9 -5.73 -16.71 -6.44
C ILE A 9 -5.61 -18.22 -6.55
N HIS A 10 -5.24 -18.85 -5.45
CA HIS A 10 -5.24 -20.30 -5.30
C HIS A 10 -6.58 -20.76 -4.74
N ASP A 11 -7.33 -21.52 -5.53
CA ASP A 11 -8.54 -22.18 -5.03
C ASP A 11 -8.13 -23.41 -4.22
N GLY A 12 -8.48 -23.42 -2.92
CA GLY A 12 -8.20 -24.52 -2.02
C GLY A 12 -8.93 -25.83 -2.36
N GLY A 13 -9.82 -25.83 -3.35
CA GLY A 13 -10.57 -26.99 -3.82
C GLY A 13 -9.93 -27.78 -4.96
N GLY A 14 -8.73 -27.42 -5.43
CA GLY A 14 -8.03 -28.13 -6.49
C GLY A 14 -8.51 -27.85 -7.91
N ALA A 15 -9.38 -26.87 -8.13
CA ALA A 15 -9.97 -26.55 -9.44
C ALA A 15 -9.15 -25.55 -10.27
N GLY A 16 -7.99 -25.08 -9.79
CA GLY A 16 -7.10 -24.25 -10.57
C GLY A 16 -6.68 -22.95 -9.89
N THR A 17 -5.61 -22.38 -10.42
CA THR A 17 -5.09 -21.06 -10.03
C THR A 17 -5.59 -20.02 -11.02
N ILE A 18 -6.22 -18.95 -10.52
CA ILE A 18 -6.56 -17.80 -11.35
C ILE A 18 -5.37 -16.85 -11.32
N VAL A 19 -4.71 -16.71 -12.47
CA VAL A 19 -3.60 -15.77 -12.67
C VAL A 19 -4.00 -14.71 -13.67
N LYS A 20 -4.00 -13.44 -13.24
CA LYS A 20 -4.30 -12.30 -14.11
C LYS A 20 -3.22 -11.22 -13.97
N LYS A 21 -2.62 -10.84 -15.09
CA LYS A 21 -1.73 -9.68 -15.13
C LYS A 21 -2.51 -8.40 -14.85
N VAL A 22 -1.93 -7.53 -14.05
CA VAL A 22 -2.47 -6.20 -13.76
C VAL A 22 -1.37 -5.15 -14.02
N PRO A 23 -1.73 -3.96 -14.49
CA PRO A 23 -0.77 -2.86 -14.60
C PRO A 23 -0.32 -2.43 -13.19
N PRO A 24 0.79 -1.70 -13.06
CA PRO A 24 1.16 -1.08 -11.80
C PRO A 24 0.03 -0.22 -11.25
N TYR A 25 -0.24 -0.32 -9.95
CA TYR A 25 -1.35 0.37 -9.29
C TYR A 25 -0.88 1.11 -8.04
N GLY A 26 -1.54 2.22 -7.73
CA GLY A 26 -1.29 2.99 -6.53
C GLY A 26 -1.86 2.31 -5.29
N LEU A 27 -1.12 2.41 -4.19
CA LEU A 27 -1.57 1.93 -2.87
C LEU A 27 -2.18 3.10 -2.09
N PRO A 28 -3.49 3.09 -1.80
CA PRO A 28 -4.14 4.15 -1.05
C PRO A 28 -3.61 4.23 0.38
N TYR A 29 -3.45 5.44 0.91
CA TYR A 29 -3.00 5.65 2.29
C TYR A 29 -3.98 5.04 3.31
N GLY A 30 -5.28 5.17 3.05
CA GLY A 30 -6.33 4.72 3.95
C GLY A 30 -6.27 3.24 4.33
N VAL A 31 -5.65 2.36 3.49
CA VAL A 31 -5.52 0.94 3.82
C VAL A 31 -4.56 0.68 5.00
N THR A 32 -3.76 1.68 5.38
CA THR A 32 -2.79 1.61 6.48
C THR A 32 -3.30 2.23 7.78
N VAL A 33 -4.47 2.87 7.78
CA VAL A 33 -5.03 3.56 8.94
C VAL A 33 -6.14 2.73 9.56
N SER A 34 -6.08 2.50 10.87
CA SER A 34 -7.14 1.81 11.58
C SER A 34 -8.42 2.66 11.62
N ALA A 35 -9.57 2.01 11.43
CA ALA A 35 -10.88 2.65 11.58
C ALA A 35 -11.32 2.77 13.06
N ASP A 36 -10.83 1.87 13.91
CA ASP A 36 -11.33 1.72 15.29
C ASP A 36 -10.35 2.26 16.33
N ILE A 37 -9.07 2.40 15.99
CA ILE A 37 -8.01 2.83 16.92
C ILE A 37 -7.26 4.01 16.31
N ASP A 38 -7.41 5.18 16.89
CA ASP A 38 -6.95 6.46 16.33
C ASP A 38 -5.43 6.55 16.09
N ASN A 39 -4.64 5.94 16.94
CA ASN A 39 -3.16 6.01 16.89
C ASN A 39 -2.52 4.71 16.39
N LEU A 40 -3.27 3.84 15.71
CA LEU A 40 -2.76 2.59 15.15
C LEU A 40 -2.65 2.68 13.63
N MET A 41 -1.49 2.31 13.12
CA MET A 41 -1.27 2.08 11.70
C MET A 41 -0.97 0.61 11.43
N LEU A 42 -1.41 0.14 10.28
CA LEU A 42 -1.26 -1.23 9.81
C LEU A 42 -0.43 -1.23 8.53
N THR A 43 0.40 -2.25 8.36
CA THR A 43 1.21 -2.38 7.15
C THR A 43 1.49 -3.84 6.83
N GLY A 44 2.00 -4.12 5.64
CA GLY A 44 2.22 -5.48 5.19
C GLY A 44 0.91 -6.21 4.89
N ARG A 45 0.79 -7.46 5.32
CA ARG A 45 -0.37 -8.32 5.00
C ARG A 45 -1.61 -8.09 5.86
N CYS A 46 -1.54 -7.22 6.85
CA CYS A 46 -2.67 -6.86 7.72
C CYS A 46 -3.39 -5.58 7.30
N VAL A 47 -3.06 -5.00 6.16
CA VAL A 47 -3.81 -3.84 5.62
C VAL A 47 -5.22 -4.22 5.20
N SER A 48 -6.12 -3.23 5.22
CA SER A 48 -7.54 -3.43 4.91
C SER A 48 -7.77 -3.41 3.40
N VAL A 49 -7.90 -4.58 2.81
CA VAL A 49 -8.22 -4.78 1.39
C VAL A 49 -9.04 -6.06 1.21
N ASP A 50 -9.73 -6.20 0.08
CA ASP A 50 -10.42 -7.45 -0.26
C ASP A 50 -9.45 -8.58 -0.66
N SER A 51 -9.96 -9.79 -0.78
CA SER A 51 -9.17 -10.98 -1.09
C SER A 51 -8.49 -10.94 -2.46
N VAL A 52 -9.12 -10.29 -3.44
CA VAL A 52 -8.59 -10.18 -4.80
C VAL A 52 -7.37 -9.24 -4.80
N VAL A 53 -7.50 -8.07 -4.17
CA VAL A 53 -6.39 -7.13 -4.01
C VAL A 53 -5.29 -7.74 -3.15
N MET A 54 -5.64 -8.44 -2.07
CA MET A 54 -4.66 -9.12 -1.21
C MET A 54 -3.84 -10.16 -1.99
N SER A 55 -4.43 -10.86 -2.95
CA SER A 55 -3.71 -11.84 -3.76
C SER A 55 -2.54 -11.24 -4.56
N SER A 56 -2.66 -9.96 -4.94
CA SER A 56 -1.59 -9.20 -5.61
C SER A 56 -0.69 -8.46 -4.62
N LEU A 57 -1.23 -7.94 -3.53
CA LEU A 57 -0.54 -7.05 -2.60
C LEU A 57 0.41 -7.77 -1.64
N ARG A 58 0.12 -9.04 -1.30
CA ARG A 58 0.80 -9.83 -0.26
C ARG A 58 2.28 -10.11 -0.47
N VAL A 59 2.83 -9.78 -1.62
CA VAL A 59 4.24 -10.05 -1.95
C VAL A 59 5.19 -9.07 -1.24
N MET A 60 6.41 -9.53 -0.99
CA MET A 60 7.41 -8.78 -0.21
C MET A 60 7.64 -7.35 -0.72
N PRO A 61 7.88 -7.08 -2.02
CA PRO A 61 8.15 -5.71 -2.48
C PRO A 61 7.01 -4.74 -2.17
N THR A 62 5.76 -5.15 -2.37
CA THR A 62 4.59 -4.33 -2.08
C THR A 62 4.43 -4.08 -0.58
N CYS A 63 4.68 -5.10 0.25
CA CYS A 63 4.69 -4.95 1.70
C CYS A 63 5.77 -3.99 2.20
N MET A 64 6.95 -4.00 1.58
CA MET A 64 8.04 -3.05 1.89
C MET A 64 7.63 -1.62 1.57
N VAL A 65 7.02 -1.39 0.41
CA VAL A 65 6.52 -0.07 0.00
C VAL A 65 5.44 0.45 0.96
N LEU A 66 4.53 -0.42 1.41
CA LEU A 66 3.55 -0.07 2.44
C LEU A 66 4.22 0.29 3.75
N GLY A 67 5.24 -0.48 4.17
CA GLY A 67 6.00 -0.22 5.40
C GLY A 67 6.71 1.13 5.37
N GLU A 68 7.33 1.48 4.27
CA GLU A 68 7.99 2.78 4.10
C GLU A 68 6.98 3.93 4.14
N GLY A 69 5.84 3.77 3.46
CA GLY A 69 4.77 4.75 3.47
C GLY A 69 4.19 4.98 4.86
N ALA A 70 3.86 3.89 5.57
CA ALA A 70 3.31 3.96 6.92
C ALA A 70 4.32 4.52 7.94
N GLY A 71 5.59 4.10 7.89
CA GLY A 71 6.64 4.61 8.77
C GLY A 71 6.89 6.11 8.57
N THR A 72 6.94 6.57 7.32
CA THR A 72 7.08 7.99 7.00
C THR A 72 5.88 8.80 7.51
N ALA A 73 4.67 8.29 7.30
CA ALA A 73 3.45 8.93 7.78
C ALA A 73 3.39 9.00 9.31
N ALA A 74 3.76 7.92 10.02
CA ALA A 74 3.84 7.89 11.47
C ALA A 74 4.82 8.94 12.00
N ALA A 75 6.00 9.05 11.40
CA ALA A 75 6.99 10.07 11.77
C ALA A 75 6.45 11.50 11.55
N MET A 76 5.71 11.72 10.46
CA MET A 76 5.06 13.02 10.20
C MET A 76 3.97 13.33 11.22
N ALA A 77 3.14 12.33 11.57
CA ALA A 77 2.08 12.46 12.57
C ALA A 77 2.66 12.84 13.93
N VAL A 78 3.68 12.14 14.39
CA VAL A 78 4.35 12.43 15.68
C VAL A 78 4.97 13.83 15.69
N LYS A 79 5.71 14.22 14.64
CA LYS A 79 6.31 15.55 14.54
C LYS A 79 5.28 16.69 14.57
N LYS A 80 4.13 16.48 13.96
CA LYS A 80 3.05 17.48 13.89
C LYS A 80 2.07 17.37 15.04
N LYS A 81 2.19 16.36 15.90
CA LYS A 81 1.26 16.05 17.00
C LYS A 81 -0.19 15.88 16.51
N ILE A 82 -0.36 15.15 15.43
CA ILE A 82 -1.66 14.83 14.81
C ILE A 82 -1.86 13.32 14.75
N LEU A 83 -3.09 12.89 14.52
CA LEU A 83 -3.40 11.47 14.32
C LEU A 83 -2.96 10.98 12.93
N PRO A 84 -2.69 9.68 12.77
CA PRO A 84 -2.41 9.09 11.44
C PRO A 84 -3.45 9.43 10.38
N ALA A 85 -4.74 9.44 10.75
CA ALA A 85 -5.82 9.78 9.82
C ALA A 85 -5.75 11.23 9.29
N ASP A 86 -5.13 12.14 10.04
CA ASP A 86 -5.02 13.57 9.71
C ASP A 86 -3.77 13.91 8.89
N VAL A 87 -2.94 12.93 8.56
CA VAL A 87 -1.73 13.13 7.77
C VAL A 87 -2.10 13.61 6.37
N ASN A 88 -1.52 14.72 5.95
CA ASN A 88 -1.70 15.25 4.61
C ASN A 88 -1.01 14.35 3.57
N VAL A 89 -1.81 13.60 2.81
CA VAL A 89 -1.32 12.62 1.84
C VAL A 89 -0.47 13.24 0.73
N LYS A 90 -0.75 14.50 0.34
CA LYS A 90 0.07 15.20 -0.68
C LYS A 90 1.48 15.49 -0.15
N GLN A 91 1.59 15.91 1.12
CA GLN A 91 2.88 16.13 1.77
C GLN A 91 3.63 14.81 1.99
N LEU A 92 2.92 13.76 2.41
CA LEU A 92 3.49 12.41 2.54
C LEU A 92 4.07 11.93 1.20
N ARG A 93 3.29 12.03 0.12
CA ARG A 93 3.74 11.64 -1.22
C ARG A 93 5.00 12.42 -1.64
N LYS A 94 5.01 13.74 -1.46
CA LYS A 94 6.17 14.56 -1.75
C LYS A 94 7.40 14.07 -0.98
N LYS A 95 7.24 13.78 0.30
CA LYS A 95 8.33 13.28 1.15
C LYS A 95 8.86 11.93 0.69
N LEU A 96 7.98 11.01 0.32
CA LEU A 96 8.36 9.71 -0.22
C LEU A 96 9.14 9.83 -1.53
N VAL A 97 8.71 10.70 -2.45
CA VAL A 97 9.43 10.96 -3.70
C VAL A 97 10.81 11.57 -3.44
N GLU A 98 10.94 12.52 -2.52
CA GLU A 98 12.23 13.06 -2.08
C GLU A 98 13.16 11.97 -1.53
N ASN A 99 12.62 10.93 -0.93
CA ASN A 99 13.37 9.77 -0.43
C ASN A 99 13.63 8.69 -1.51
N GLY A 100 13.25 8.93 -2.76
CA GLY A 100 13.49 8.02 -3.88
C GLY A 100 12.38 7.00 -4.16
N VAL A 101 11.22 7.10 -3.50
CA VAL A 101 10.06 6.26 -3.81
C VAL A 101 9.42 6.71 -5.11
N LEU A 102 9.14 5.77 -6.02
CA LEU A 102 8.47 6.07 -7.29
C LEU A 102 7.06 6.62 -7.05
N ASP A 103 6.73 7.72 -7.72
CA ASP A 103 5.34 8.20 -7.75
C ASP A 103 4.53 7.37 -8.75
N CYS A 104 3.34 6.94 -8.33
CA CYS A 104 2.44 6.18 -9.20
C CYS A 104 1.95 6.97 -10.43
N ARG A 105 2.10 8.29 -10.44
CA ARG A 105 1.75 9.14 -11.59
C ARG A 105 2.84 9.18 -12.65
N ASP A 106 4.08 8.86 -12.28
CA ASP A 106 5.25 8.95 -13.16
C ASP A 106 5.57 7.60 -13.83
N VAL A 107 4.80 6.56 -13.48
CA VAL A 107 4.94 5.25 -14.12
C VAL A 107 4.09 5.22 -15.37
N GLU A 108 4.74 5.30 -16.52
CA GLU A 108 4.09 4.95 -17.78
C GLU A 108 3.58 3.51 -17.68
N VAL A 109 2.28 3.34 -17.89
CA VAL A 109 1.69 2.01 -17.96
C VAL A 109 2.26 1.36 -19.22
N PHE A 110 3.29 0.54 -19.05
CA PHE A 110 3.76 -0.31 -20.14
C PHE A 110 2.63 -1.29 -20.46
N THR A 111 1.90 -0.94 -21.48
CA THR A 111 0.87 -1.79 -22.08
C THR A 111 1.53 -2.90 -22.91
#